data_90bb872263150e1d5a0a71184fa4fa97
#
_entry.id   90bb872263150e1d5a0a71184fa4fa97
#
_cell.length_a   1.000
_cell.length_b   1.000
_cell.length_c   1.000
_cell.angle_alpha   90.00
_cell.angle_beta   90.00
_cell.angle_gamma   90.00
#
_symmetry.space_group_name_H-M   'P 1'
#
loop_
_entity.id
_entity.type
_entity.pdbx_description
1 polymer ?
#
loop_
_entity_poly.entity_id
_entity_poly.type
_entity_poly.pdbx_seq_one_letter_code
_entity_poly.pdbx_strand_id
1 'polypeptide(L)'
;MKKTIQCFLALVAIMFLSVGAYAQVTTSSLGGRITDETGAPAVGVTVVATHVPSGTMYAAVTNIDGRYTIQGMRTGGPYTVEISYVGYKTMNFTDITLQLGDLYNLSTDLQEEAVQLEDIVIVASASSAFAGEKFGSSTNISNRNIQELPTISRSITDVAKLSPYGGNGMSFAGGDGRSSNFTVDGANFNNNFGLSSSLPGGGTPISIDAIEEVQVVIAPFDVRQTNFIGGGVNAITKSGTNTLKGSAYAFHRNENMRGNNVDGVELGDRGIDRNTTYGLTLGGPIVKNKLFFFVNFEYTKTPTIVNRWRPSEDGVANTDLYISRTTMADMKRVSDFLSSKYGYDTGSYTDYPADESNMKILARLDWNISQNHNLAVRYNYTLNRGWNNTNASSSNCIQRTTESRLGQYSMA
;
A
#
# COMPACT_ATOMS: atom_id res chain seq x y z
N MET A 1 36.36 -7.04 -18.45
CA MET A 1 36.31 -6.45 -17.10
C MET A 1 36.29 -4.93 -17.11
N LYS A 2 37.23 -4.17 -17.72
CA LYS A 2 37.15 -2.67 -17.69
C LYS A 2 35.87 -2.10 -18.33
N LYS A 3 35.41 -2.60 -19.46
CA LYS A 3 34.17 -2.15 -20.12
C LYS A 3 32.90 -2.49 -19.33
N THR A 4 32.85 -3.63 -18.66
CA THR A 4 31.72 -4.02 -17.79
C THR A 4 31.64 -3.14 -16.53
N ILE A 5 32.78 -2.76 -15.95
CA ILE A 5 32.84 -1.82 -14.83
C ILE A 5 32.44 -0.41 -15.27
N GLN A 6 32.85 0.02 -16.45
CA GLN A 6 32.44 1.33 -17.01
C GLN A 6 30.94 1.37 -17.32
N CYS A 7 30.35 0.31 -17.89
CA CYS A 7 28.90 0.21 -18.08
C CYS A 7 28.15 0.20 -16.75
N PHE A 8 28.67 -0.49 -15.75
CA PHE A 8 28.06 -0.50 -14.40
C PHE A 8 28.14 0.87 -13.72
N LEU A 9 29.29 1.55 -13.80
CA LEU A 9 29.45 2.93 -13.31
C LEU A 9 28.57 3.94 -14.07
N ALA A 10 28.44 3.79 -15.39
CA ALA A 10 27.54 4.63 -16.18
C ALA A 10 26.08 4.39 -15.83
N LEU A 11 25.67 3.12 -15.60
CA LEU A 11 24.32 2.77 -15.14
C LEU A 11 24.02 3.35 -13.76
N VAL A 12 24.97 3.27 -12.86
CA VAL A 12 24.88 3.87 -11.50
C VAL A 12 24.81 5.39 -11.60
N ALA A 13 25.61 6.03 -12.46
CA ALA A 13 25.58 7.48 -12.67
C ALA A 13 24.25 7.94 -13.28
N ILE A 14 23.67 7.20 -14.23
CA ILE A 14 22.35 7.46 -14.83
C ILE A 14 21.24 7.30 -13.75
N MET A 15 21.39 6.33 -12.85
CA MET A 15 20.48 6.12 -11.72
C MET A 15 20.48 7.31 -10.75
N PHE A 16 21.63 7.96 -10.53
CA PHE A 16 21.74 9.16 -9.71
C PHE A 16 21.24 10.45 -10.40
N LEU A 17 21.23 10.50 -11.70
CA LEU A 17 20.76 11.68 -12.47
C LEU A 17 19.23 11.70 -12.66
N SER A 18 18.53 10.59 -12.46
CA SER A 18 17.07 10.49 -12.64
C SER A 18 16.26 10.76 -11.37
N VAL A 19 16.88 11.07 -10.25
CA VAL A 19 16.19 11.35 -8.99
C VAL A 19 15.77 12.82 -8.96
N GLY A 20 14.67 13.12 -9.62
CA GLY A 20 13.82 14.23 -9.19
C GLY A 20 13.29 13.84 -7.80
N ALA A 21 13.93 14.31 -6.73
CA ALA A 21 13.52 14.02 -5.37
C ALA A 21 12.16 14.66 -5.09
N TYR A 22 11.08 13.96 -5.41
CA TYR A 22 9.77 14.26 -4.88
C TYR A 22 9.77 13.79 -3.42
N ALA A 23 10.01 14.74 -2.51
CA ALA A 23 10.02 14.49 -1.07
C ALA A 23 8.57 14.31 -0.58
N GLN A 24 7.99 13.15 -0.77
CA GLN A 24 6.72 12.81 -0.14
C GLN A 24 6.95 12.36 1.30
N VAL A 25 5.92 12.51 2.15
CA VAL A 25 6.00 12.14 3.56
C VAL A 25 6.04 10.61 3.68
N THR A 26 7.20 10.08 4.03
CA THR A 26 7.44 8.64 4.21
C THR A 26 7.98 8.30 5.61
N THR A 27 8.11 9.31 6.46
CA THR A 27 8.73 9.21 7.79
C THR A 27 7.88 9.90 8.84
N SER A 28 8.22 9.66 10.09
CA SER A 28 7.67 10.30 11.27
C SER A 28 8.72 11.17 11.96
N SER A 29 8.30 11.90 12.99
CA SER A 29 9.18 12.74 13.81
C SER A 29 8.84 12.60 15.29
N LEU A 30 9.85 12.82 16.13
CA LEU A 30 9.74 12.88 17.58
C LEU A 30 10.26 14.23 18.05
N GLY A 31 9.52 14.93 18.88
CA GLY A 31 9.96 16.22 19.43
C GLY A 31 9.27 16.52 20.75
N GLY A 32 9.72 17.58 21.38
CA GLY A 32 9.15 17.99 22.65
C GLY A 32 9.96 19.08 23.32
N ARG A 33 9.59 19.39 24.55
CA ARG A 33 10.32 20.29 25.43
C ARG A 33 10.71 19.57 26.70
N ILE A 34 11.97 19.76 27.11
CA ILE A 34 12.51 19.22 28.36
C ILE A 34 12.81 20.39 29.30
N THR A 35 12.30 20.30 30.52
CA THR A 35 12.47 21.29 31.58
C THR A 35 13.15 20.65 32.78
N ASP A 36 13.73 21.45 33.64
CA ASP A 36 14.18 21.02 34.97
C ASP A 36 13.01 20.99 35.97
N GLU A 37 13.27 20.63 37.22
CA GLU A 37 12.26 20.58 38.28
C GLU A 37 11.62 21.95 38.58
N THR A 38 12.29 23.05 38.22
CA THR A 38 11.77 24.41 38.39
C THR A 38 10.92 24.90 37.24
N GLY A 39 10.82 24.11 36.15
CA GLY A 39 10.14 24.47 34.90
C GLY A 39 11.02 25.31 33.95
N ALA A 40 12.31 25.52 34.26
CA ALA A 40 13.21 26.19 33.35
C ALA A 40 13.69 25.27 32.25
N PRO A 41 13.98 25.80 31.02
CA PRO A 41 14.38 24.98 29.89
C PRO A 41 15.72 24.29 30.14
N ALA A 42 15.79 22.96 30.01
CA ALA A 42 17.00 22.18 30.13
C ALA A 42 17.79 22.16 28.81
N VAL A 43 18.91 22.84 28.75
CA VAL A 43 19.77 23.00 27.56
C VAL A 43 20.82 21.93 27.50
N GLY A 44 21.01 21.30 26.33
CA GLY A 44 22.06 20.31 26.11
C GLY A 44 21.70 18.89 26.57
N VAL A 45 20.44 18.62 26.86
CA VAL A 45 19.94 17.28 27.17
C VAL A 45 20.02 16.38 25.95
N THR A 46 20.57 15.19 26.13
CA THR A 46 20.66 14.18 25.06
C THR A 46 19.40 13.33 25.03
N VAL A 47 18.79 13.23 23.86
CA VAL A 47 17.61 12.38 23.58
C VAL A 47 18.00 11.35 22.55
N VAL A 48 17.92 10.07 22.87
CA VAL A 48 18.23 8.94 21.99
C VAL A 48 16.97 8.08 21.83
N ALA A 49 16.47 7.99 20.61
CA ALA A 49 15.33 7.14 20.25
C ALA A 49 15.82 5.90 19.50
N THR A 50 15.55 4.72 20.03
CA THR A 50 15.95 3.44 19.43
C THR A 50 14.72 2.69 18.93
N HIS A 51 14.67 2.41 17.63
CA HIS A 51 13.65 1.52 17.06
C HIS A 51 13.98 0.07 17.41
N VAL A 52 13.29 -0.49 18.40
CA VAL A 52 13.60 -1.80 18.98
C VAL A 52 13.67 -2.93 17.93
N PRO A 53 12.74 -3.05 16.95
CA PRO A 53 12.79 -4.15 16.00
C PRO A 53 13.99 -4.14 15.05
N SER A 54 14.58 -2.97 14.73
CA SER A 54 15.74 -2.86 13.83
C SER A 54 17.02 -2.43 14.52
N GLY A 55 16.96 -2.01 15.80
CA GLY A 55 18.11 -1.44 16.50
C GLY A 55 18.60 -0.12 15.90
N THR A 56 17.80 0.55 15.08
CA THR A 56 18.16 1.85 14.48
C THR A 56 18.04 2.93 15.56
N MET A 57 19.10 3.70 15.75
CA MET A 57 19.17 4.78 16.73
C MET A 57 19.09 6.15 16.04
N TYR A 58 18.34 7.05 16.65
CA TYR A 58 18.21 8.45 16.28
C TYR A 58 18.50 9.30 17.50
N ALA A 59 19.21 10.42 17.35
CA ALA A 59 19.56 11.26 18.47
C ALA A 59 19.38 12.75 18.17
N ALA A 60 19.04 13.51 19.19
CA ALA A 60 19.03 14.96 19.17
C ALA A 60 19.48 15.52 20.53
N VAL A 61 19.79 16.81 20.55
CA VAL A 61 20.15 17.55 21.76
C VAL A 61 19.20 18.74 21.88
N THR A 62 18.78 19.08 23.10
CA THR A 62 17.89 20.22 23.34
C THR A 62 18.60 21.55 23.10
N ASN A 63 17.86 22.50 22.51
CA ASN A 63 18.29 23.87 22.26
C ASN A 63 18.16 24.76 23.53
N ILE A 64 18.42 26.07 23.37
CA ILE A 64 18.35 27.06 24.46
C ILE A 64 16.94 27.21 25.08
N ASP A 65 15.89 26.81 24.36
CA ASP A 65 14.51 26.81 24.85
C ASP A 65 14.10 25.46 25.46
N GLY A 66 15.04 24.51 25.62
CA GLY A 66 14.79 23.14 26.05
C GLY A 66 14.07 22.28 25.02
N ARG A 67 13.95 22.73 23.76
CA ARG A 67 13.25 22.00 22.69
C ARG A 67 14.18 21.13 21.89
N TYR A 68 13.68 19.97 21.47
CA TYR A 68 14.35 19.07 20.56
C TYR A 68 13.41 18.56 19.48
N THR A 69 13.97 18.15 18.35
CA THR A 69 13.19 17.48 17.28
C THR A 69 14.11 16.48 16.56
N ILE A 70 13.65 15.24 16.46
CA ILE A 70 14.27 14.16 15.68
C ILE A 70 13.39 13.93 14.46
N GLN A 71 13.90 14.15 13.26
CA GLN A 71 13.18 13.98 11.99
C GLN A 71 13.64 12.72 11.25
N GLY A 72 12.86 12.27 10.26
CA GLY A 72 13.25 11.18 9.37
C GLY A 72 13.22 9.81 10.05
N MET A 73 12.42 9.65 11.12
CA MET A 73 12.28 8.40 11.83
C MET A 73 11.36 7.43 11.08
N ARG A 74 11.58 6.14 11.21
CA ARG A 74 10.68 5.11 10.66
C ARG A 74 9.32 5.19 11.33
N THR A 75 8.26 4.95 10.57
CA THR A 75 6.92 4.75 11.11
C THR A 75 6.79 3.41 11.83
N GLY A 76 5.82 3.29 12.73
CA GLY A 76 5.62 2.10 13.54
C GLY A 76 6.43 2.13 14.83
N GLY A 77 6.79 0.95 15.33
CA GLY A 77 7.51 0.81 16.60
C GLY A 77 7.62 -0.66 17.03
N PRO A 78 7.84 -0.94 18.31
CA PRO A 78 8.00 0.02 19.40
C PRO A 78 9.36 0.73 19.38
N TYR A 79 9.37 1.96 19.89
CA TYR A 79 10.59 2.72 20.20
C TYR A 79 10.83 2.76 21.70
N THR A 80 12.12 2.80 22.07
CA THR A 80 12.57 3.20 23.40
C THR A 80 13.28 4.53 23.27
N VAL A 81 12.87 5.52 24.05
CA VAL A 81 13.48 6.85 24.08
C VAL A 81 14.16 7.05 25.42
N GLU A 82 15.46 7.24 25.38
CA GLU A 82 16.31 7.53 26.52
C GLU A 82 16.63 9.03 26.55
N ILE A 83 16.38 9.66 27.70
CA ILE A 83 16.68 11.07 27.96
C ILE A 83 17.71 11.11 29.07
N SER A 84 18.90 11.65 28.77
CA SER A 84 20.03 11.72 29.71
C SER A 84 20.62 13.13 29.80
N TYR A 85 20.92 13.55 31.01
CA TYR A 85 21.56 14.82 31.30
C TYR A 85 22.45 14.72 32.55
N VAL A 86 23.57 15.41 32.54
CA VAL A 86 24.55 15.35 33.67
C VAL A 86 23.93 15.90 34.95
N GLY A 87 23.98 15.11 36.04
CA GLY A 87 23.38 15.45 37.32
C GLY A 87 21.91 15.14 37.48
N TYR A 88 21.30 14.52 36.48
CA TYR A 88 19.89 14.13 36.51
C TYR A 88 19.74 12.62 36.22
N LYS A 89 18.65 12.03 36.71
CA LYS A 89 18.32 10.62 36.46
C LYS A 89 18.03 10.39 34.98
N THR A 90 18.57 9.29 34.45
CA THR A 90 18.22 8.83 33.11
C THR A 90 16.74 8.34 33.05
N MET A 91 15.99 8.86 32.12
CA MET A 91 14.57 8.51 31.93
C MET A 91 14.42 7.66 30.67
N ASN A 92 13.75 6.51 30.80
CA ASN A 92 13.49 5.59 29.69
C ASN A 92 12.00 5.50 29.43
N PHE A 93 11.57 5.92 28.24
CA PHE A 93 10.19 5.81 27.75
C PHE A 93 10.13 4.64 26.77
N THR A 94 9.28 3.65 27.04
CA THR A 94 9.13 2.43 26.22
C THR A 94 7.79 2.38 25.52
N ASP A 95 7.66 1.49 24.54
CA ASP A 95 6.40 1.23 23.78
C ASP A 95 5.85 2.42 22.98
N ILE A 96 6.71 3.36 22.59
CA ILE A 96 6.31 4.47 21.73
C ILE A 96 6.14 3.98 20.30
N THR A 97 4.98 4.29 19.71
CA THR A 97 4.69 4.02 18.29
C THR A 97 4.54 5.32 17.54
N LEU A 98 5.31 5.49 16.46
CA LEU A 98 5.30 6.69 15.64
C LEU A 98 4.39 6.50 14.42
N GLN A 99 3.53 7.48 14.16
CA GLN A 99 2.61 7.47 13.02
C GLN A 99 3.19 8.26 11.83
N LEU A 100 2.79 7.88 10.63
CA LEU A 100 3.24 8.51 9.40
C LEU A 100 2.89 10.00 9.36
N GLY A 101 3.89 10.83 9.08
CA GLY A 101 3.72 12.27 8.91
C GLY A 101 3.43 13.04 10.19
N ASP A 102 3.34 12.38 11.32
CA ASP A 102 3.05 13.02 12.61
C ASP A 102 4.33 13.39 13.37
N LEU A 103 4.24 14.42 14.18
CA LEU A 103 5.21 14.76 15.22
C LEU A 103 4.70 14.22 16.56
N TYR A 104 5.35 13.16 17.06
CA TYR A 104 5.07 12.66 18.39
C TYR A 104 5.67 13.61 19.43
N ASN A 105 4.83 14.20 20.28
CA ASN A 105 5.28 15.13 21.33
C ASN A 105 5.62 14.34 22.61
N LEU A 106 6.91 14.33 22.97
CA LEU A 106 7.42 13.77 24.21
C LEU A 106 8.11 14.89 25.02
N SER A 107 7.30 15.57 25.83
CA SER A 107 7.76 16.60 26.75
C SER A 107 7.80 16.05 28.18
N THR A 108 8.84 16.36 28.94
CA THR A 108 9.04 15.86 30.30
C THR A 108 9.89 16.81 31.12
N ASP A 109 9.80 16.65 32.45
CA ASP A 109 10.64 17.35 33.42
C ASP A 109 11.72 16.40 33.92
N LEU A 110 12.96 16.88 33.99
CA LEU A 110 14.09 16.12 34.51
C LEU A 110 14.00 16.04 36.05
N GLN A 111 14.43 14.91 36.61
CA GLN A 111 14.54 14.69 38.05
C GLN A 111 15.99 14.66 38.49
N GLU A 112 16.37 15.44 39.50
CA GLU A 112 17.72 15.42 40.01
C GLU A 112 18.10 14.05 40.57
N GLU A 113 19.39 13.68 40.41
CA GLU A 113 19.93 12.44 40.90
C GLU A 113 20.19 12.52 42.41
N ALA A 114 19.15 12.22 43.21
CA ALA A 114 19.35 12.00 44.64
C ALA A 114 19.85 10.58 44.89
N VAL A 115 21.09 10.41 45.20
CA VAL A 115 21.90 9.26 45.71
C VAL A 115 21.34 7.82 45.68
N GLN A 116 20.27 7.50 44.96
CA GLN A 116 19.74 6.14 44.74
C GLN A 116 19.70 5.80 43.27
N LEU A 117 20.56 4.84 42.87
CA LEU A 117 20.73 4.27 41.54
C LEU A 117 19.52 3.38 41.16
N GLU A 118 18.40 3.94 40.71
CA GLU A 118 17.39 3.19 39.99
C GLU A 118 17.00 3.99 38.77
N ASP A 119 17.14 3.37 37.57
CA ASP A 119 16.66 3.92 36.33
C ASP A 119 15.13 3.99 36.38
N ILE A 120 14.55 5.14 36.04
CA ILE A 120 13.10 5.29 35.96
C ILE A 120 12.62 4.77 34.59
N VAL A 121 11.94 3.63 34.60
CA VAL A 121 11.28 3.12 33.41
C VAL A 121 9.83 3.60 33.41
N ILE A 122 9.51 4.49 32.48
CA ILE A 122 8.16 4.97 32.25
C ILE A 122 7.59 4.21 31.04
N VAL A 123 6.61 3.36 31.27
CA VAL A 123 5.84 2.76 30.18
C VAL A 123 4.92 3.84 29.65
N ALA A 124 5.19 4.35 28.46
CA ALA A 124 4.31 5.26 27.77
C ALA A 124 3.06 4.50 27.34
N SER A 125 2.02 4.43 28.20
CA SER A 125 0.70 4.01 27.75
C SER A 125 0.12 5.14 26.92
N ALA A 126 0.54 5.24 25.67
CA ALA A 126 0.01 6.18 24.73
C ALA A 126 -1.38 5.73 24.34
N SER A 127 -2.39 6.30 24.96
CA SER A 127 -3.66 6.44 24.26
C SER A 127 -3.42 7.44 23.12
N SER A 128 -2.95 6.93 22.01
CA SER A 128 -2.51 7.68 20.83
C SER A 128 -3.61 8.52 20.16
N ALA A 129 -4.85 8.41 20.63
CA ALA A 129 -5.97 9.19 20.12
C ALA A 129 -5.84 10.72 20.41
N PHE A 130 -5.02 11.10 21.39
CA PHE A 130 -4.89 12.51 21.82
C PHE A 130 -3.44 13.01 21.91
N ALA A 131 -2.45 12.19 21.59
CA ALA A 131 -1.04 12.48 21.88
C ALA A 131 -0.26 13.16 20.73
N GLY A 132 -0.88 13.55 19.63
CA GLY A 132 -0.19 14.22 18.53
C GLY A 132 -0.81 15.56 18.18
N GLU A 133 0.01 16.59 18.01
CA GLU A 133 -0.39 17.78 17.26
C GLU A 133 -0.57 17.39 15.79
N LYS A 134 -1.79 16.99 15.42
CA LYS A 134 -2.14 16.68 14.02
C LYS A 134 -2.35 17.98 13.28
N PHE A 135 -1.47 18.27 12.34
CA PHE A 135 -1.64 19.38 11.42
C PHE A 135 -2.51 18.96 10.22
N GLY A 136 -3.78 19.36 10.25
CA GLY A 136 -4.75 19.05 9.21
C GLY A 136 -5.61 17.81 9.47
N SER A 137 -6.50 17.49 8.50
CA SER A 137 -7.39 16.33 8.58
C SER A 137 -6.68 15.09 8.01
N SER A 138 -6.05 14.33 8.88
CA SER A 138 -5.41 13.06 8.53
C SER A 138 -5.98 11.90 9.36
N THR A 139 -6.09 10.74 8.74
CA THR A 139 -6.47 9.48 9.40
C THR A 139 -5.37 8.46 9.17
N ASN A 140 -4.72 8.01 10.22
CA ASN A 140 -3.66 7.02 10.17
C ASN A 140 -4.22 5.65 10.57
N ILE A 141 -3.97 4.64 9.74
CA ILE A 141 -4.49 3.29 9.86
C ILE A 141 -3.28 2.36 9.93
N SER A 142 -3.01 1.83 11.12
CA SER A 142 -1.87 0.95 11.38
C SER A 142 -2.07 -0.45 10.78
N ASN A 143 -0.98 -1.21 10.62
CA ASN A 143 -1.03 -2.60 10.18
C ASN A 143 -1.97 -3.45 11.04
N ARG A 144 -2.00 -3.25 12.35
CA ARG A 144 -2.91 -3.96 13.26
C ARG A 144 -4.36 -3.73 12.86
N ASN A 145 -4.77 -2.47 12.66
CA ASN A 145 -6.13 -2.13 12.25
C ASN A 145 -6.47 -2.72 10.88
N ILE A 146 -5.49 -2.73 9.95
CA ILE A 146 -5.67 -3.31 8.61
C ILE A 146 -5.90 -4.83 8.71
N GLN A 147 -5.20 -5.54 9.59
CA GLN A 147 -5.34 -6.97 9.75
C GLN A 147 -6.64 -7.38 10.44
N GLU A 148 -7.14 -6.55 11.36
CA GLU A 148 -8.39 -6.76 12.08
C GLU A 148 -9.63 -6.39 11.22
N LEU A 149 -9.45 -5.67 10.09
CA LEU A 149 -10.53 -5.25 9.21
C LEU A 149 -11.05 -6.40 8.35
N PRO A 150 -12.32 -6.79 8.46
CA PRO A 150 -12.92 -7.79 7.59
C PRO A 150 -13.16 -7.21 6.20
N THR A 151 -12.19 -7.34 5.29
CA THR A 151 -12.31 -6.90 3.90
C THR A 151 -12.63 -8.06 2.97
N ILE A 152 -13.56 -7.86 2.06
CA ILE A 152 -13.92 -8.87 1.04
C ILE A 152 -12.95 -8.79 -0.15
N SER A 153 -12.61 -7.58 -0.58
CA SER A 153 -11.79 -7.34 -1.77
C SER A 153 -10.29 -7.29 -1.47
N ARG A 154 -9.89 -7.17 -0.21
CA ARG A 154 -8.49 -6.99 0.22
C ARG A 154 -7.82 -5.84 -0.55
N SER A 155 -8.56 -4.76 -0.77
CA SER A 155 -8.12 -3.60 -1.51
C SER A 155 -7.73 -2.45 -0.57
N ILE A 156 -6.75 -1.66 -0.99
CA ILE A 156 -6.38 -0.42 -0.30
C ILE A 156 -7.56 0.57 -0.22
N THR A 157 -8.49 0.50 -1.18
CA THR A 157 -9.69 1.33 -1.14
C THR A 157 -10.64 0.96 0.00
N ASP A 158 -10.68 -0.31 0.43
CA ASP A 158 -11.45 -0.70 1.61
C ASP A 158 -10.83 -0.15 2.89
N VAL A 159 -9.50 -0.12 2.97
CA VAL A 159 -8.78 0.49 4.08
C VAL A 159 -9.00 2.01 4.10
N ALA A 160 -8.97 2.66 2.96
CA ALA A 160 -9.18 4.11 2.85
C ALA A 160 -10.59 4.55 3.29
N LYS A 161 -11.60 3.68 3.18
CA LYS A 161 -12.97 3.92 3.68
C LYS A 161 -13.06 4.02 5.21
N LEU A 162 -12.05 3.60 5.97
CA LEU A 162 -12.00 3.83 7.41
C LEU A 162 -11.82 5.30 7.78
N SER A 163 -11.35 6.12 6.84
CA SER A 163 -11.39 7.57 7.01
C SER A 163 -12.84 8.06 7.05
N PRO A 164 -13.19 8.96 7.98
CA PRO A 164 -14.53 9.56 8.05
C PRO A 164 -14.98 10.25 6.75
N TYR A 165 -14.02 10.61 5.91
CA TYR A 165 -14.25 11.27 4.62
C TYR A 165 -14.18 10.30 3.42
N GLY A 166 -13.96 9.01 3.66
CA GLY A 166 -13.82 7.99 2.62
C GLY A 166 -15.16 7.67 1.96
N GLY A 167 -15.17 7.70 0.62
CA GLY A 167 -16.30 7.30 -0.22
C GLY A 167 -16.01 5.99 -0.99
N ASN A 168 -16.70 5.82 -2.10
CA ASN A 168 -16.47 4.67 -2.96
C ASN A 168 -15.17 4.82 -3.78
N GLY A 169 -14.37 3.74 -3.84
CA GLY A 169 -13.08 3.75 -4.53
C GLY A 169 -12.09 4.71 -3.87
N MET A 170 -11.56 5.64 -4.64
CA MET A 170 -10.64 6.70 -4.19
C MET A 170 -11.33 8.06 -4.04
N SER A 171 -12.65 8.11 -3.87
CA SER A 171 -13.41 9.33 -3.62
C SER A 171 -13.29 9.75 -2.16
N PHE A 172 -13.02 11.04 -1.91
CA PHE A 172 -12.94 11.60 -0.55
C PHE A 172 -13.73 12.90 -0.48
N ALA A 173 -14.41 13.13 0.64
CA ALA A 173 -15.16 14.35 0.93
C ALA A 173 -16.16 14.75 -0.18
N GLY A 174 -16.75 13.78 -0.88
CA GLY A 174 -17.66 14.00 -2.01
C GLY A 174 -16.97 14.34 -3.34
N GLY A 175 -15.65 14.36 -3.39
CA GLY A 175 -14.87 14.61 -4.61
C GLY A 175 -14.83 13.39 -5.53
N ASP A 176 -14.38 13.60 -6.79
CA ASP A 176 -14.15 12.53 -7.76
C ASP A 176 -12.85 11.79 -7.43
N GLY A 177 -12.87 10.46 -7.43
CA GLY A 177 -11.71 9.63 -7.14
C GLY A 177 -10.53 9.84 -8.12
N ARG A 178 -10.76 10.41 -9.30
CA ARG A 178 -9.71 10.79 -10.26
C ARG A 178 -8.86 11.97 -9.77
N SER A 179 -9.40 12.78 -8.87
CA SER A 179 -8.70 13.93 -8.29
C SER A 179 -7.89 13.58 -7.02
N SER A 180 -7.92 12.32 -6.61
CA SER A 180 -7.20 11.81 -5.44
C SER A 180 -5.84 11.26 -5.83
N ASN A 181 -4.87 11.33 -4.92
CA ASN A 181 -3.53 10.79 -5.09
C ASN A 181 -3.34 9.52 -4.27
N PHE A 182 -2.75 8.49 -4.87
CA PHE A 182 -2.31 7.30 -4.17
C PHE A 182 -0.81 7.10 -4.33
N THR A 183 -0.11 7.01 -3.20
CA THR A 183 1.34 6.81 -3.18
C THR A 183 1.69 5.60 -2.33
N VAL A 184 2.74 4.91 -2.75
CA VAL A 184 3.37 3.82 -2.00
C VAL A 184 4.82 4.18 -1.76
N ASP A 185 5.21 4.33 -0.50
CA ASP A 185 6.56 4.76 -0.10
C ASP A 185 7.05 6.04 -0.83
N GLY A 186 6.13 6.95 -1.12
CA GLY A 186 6.41 8.19 -1.84
C GLY A 186 6.37 8.09 -3.37
N ALA A 187 6.30 6.90 -3.95
CA ALA A 187 6.11 6.73 -5.38
C ALA A 187 4.62 6.83 -5.75
N ASN A 188 4.32 7.54 -6.84
CA ASN A 188 2.96 7.73 -7.32
C ASN A 188 2.44 6.48 -8.04
N PHE A 189 1.25 6.02 -7.65
CA PHE A 189 0.56 4.86 -8.20
C PHE A 189 -0.81 5.21 -8.80
N ASN A 190 -1.01 6.42 -9.22
CA ASN A 190 -2.26 6.85 -9.85
C ASN A 190 -2.41 6.32 -11.27
N ASN A 191 -3.65 6.33 -11.75
CA ASN A 191 -3.94 6.24 -13.17
C ASN A 191 -3.69 7.61 -13.81
N ASN A 192 -2.50 7.82 -14.34
CA ASN A 192 -2.07 9.11 -14.91
C ASN A 192 -2.79 9.51 -16.21
N PHE A 193 -3.59 8.60 -16.81
CA PHE A 193 -4.41 8.93 -17.96
C PHE A 193 -5.68 9.72 -17.62
N GLY A 194 -6.05 9.80 -16.33
CA GLY A 194 -7.16 10.62 -15.86
C GLY A 194 -8.56 10.18 -16.34
N LEU A 195 -8.67 9.04 -17.00
CA LEU A 195 -9.94 8.54 -17.57
C LEU A 195 -10.69 7.60 -16.62
N SER A 196 -10.06 7.13 -15.56
CA SER A 196 -10.64 6.19 -14.60
C SER A 196 -10.22 6.55 -13.17
N SER A 197 -11.15 6.41 -12.24
CA SER A 197 -10.88 6.49 -10.79
C SER A 197 -10.30 5.18 -10.23
N SER A 198 -10.19 4.13 -11.06
CA SER A 198 -9.62 2.86 -10.64
C SER A 198 -8.10 2.95 -10.55
N LEU A 199 -7.55 2.43 -9.44
CA LEU A 199 -6.12 2.29 -9.29
C LEU A 199 -5.56 1.25 -10.28
N PRO A 200 -4.28 1.35 -10.66
CA PRO A 200 -3.61 0.33 -11.45
C PRO A 200 -3.70 -1.08 -10.85
N GLY A 201 -3.38 -2.08 -11.64
CA GLY A 201 -3.41 -3.47 -11.18
C GLY A 201 -4.81 -4.00 -10.87
N GLY A 202 -5.84 -3.55 -11.62
CA GLY A 202 -7.22 -3.96 -11.36
C GLY A 202 -7.81 -3.38 -10.06
N GLY A 203 -7.33 -2.20 -9.64
CA GLY A 203 -7.76 -1.53 -8.42
C GLY A 203 -7.00 -1.93 -7.15
N THR A 204 -6.05 -2.87 -7.25
CA THR A 204 -5.24 -3.36 -6.11
C THR A 204 -3.75 -3.34 -6.46
N PRO A 205 -3.10 -2.17 -6.49
CA PRO A 205 -1.72 -2.05 -6.98
C PRO A 205 -0.67 -2.65 -6.04
N ILE A 206 -1.02 -2.87 -4.79
CA ILE A 206 -0.14 -3.45 -3.77
C ILE A 206 -0.91 -4.45 -2.92
N SER A 207 -0.21 -5.46 -2.38
CA SER A 207 -0.79 -6.38 -1.40
C SER A 207 -0.98 -5.69 -0.05
N ILE A 208 -2.13 -5.88 0.59
CA ILE A 208 -2.40 -5.36 1.95
C ILE A 208 -1.40 -5.92 2.96
N ASP A 209 -0.95 -7.16 2.79
CA ASP A 209 0.02 -7.80 3.70
C ASP A 209 1.41 -7.18 3.62
N ALA A 210 1.70 -6.43 2.55
CA ALA A 210 2.93 -5.68 2.41
C ALA A 210 2.90 -4.31 3.11
N ILE A 211 1.74 -3.85 3.60
CA ILE A 211 1.55 -2.50 4.13
C ILE A 211 1.79 -2.48 5.64
N GLU A 212 2.56 -1.51 6.10
CA GLU A 212 2.79 -1.21 7.52
C GLU A 212 1.77 -0.19 8.04
N GLU A 213 1.52 0.86 7.26
CA GLU A 213 0.63 1.95 7.64
C GLU A 213 0.02 2.60 6.42
N VAL A 214 -1.23 3.05 6.54
CA VAL A 214 -1.91 3.88 5.55
C VAL A 214 -2.33 5.18 6.20
N GLN A 215 -1.97 6.29 5.58
CA GLN A 215 -2.43 7.62 5.95
C GLN A 215 -3.38 8.14 4.87
N VAL A 216 -4.56 8.57 5.28
CA VAL A 216 -5.52 9.29 4.43
C VAL A 216 -5.52 10.76 4.85
N VAL A 217 -5.27 11.64 3.90
CA VAL A 217 -5.16 13.09 4.12
C VAL A 217 -6.13 13.84 3.21
N ILE A 218 -6.91 14.74 3.77
CA ILE A 218 -7.91 15.51 3.01
C ILE A 218 -7.45 16.96 2.78
N ALA A 219 -6.94 17.62 3.80
CA ALA A 219 -6.50 19.01 3.74
C ALA A 219 -5.12 19.13 4.42
N PRO A 220 -4.04 18.76 3.74
CA PRO A 220 -2.70 18.85 4.33
C PRO A 220 -2.25 20.30 4.44
N PHE A 221 -1.58 20.62 5.55
CA PHE A 221 -0.77 21.84 5.67
C PHE A 221 0.69 21.62 5.28
N ASP A 222 1.08 20.36 5.00
CA ASP A 222 2.42 19.98 4.59
C ASP A 222 2.59 20.15 3.07
N VAL A 223 3.48 21.04 2.66
CA VAL A 223 3.77 21.34 1.24
C VAL A 223 4.33 20.16 0.46
N ARG A 224 4.82 19.12 1.12
CA ARG A 224 5.30 17.87 0.50
C ARG A 224 4.16 17.00 0.00
N GLN A 225 2.96 17.19 0.52
CA GLN A 225 1.78 16.47 0.08
C GLN A 225 1.12 17.19 -1.09
N THR A 226 1.28 16.63 -2.28
CA THR A 226 0.89 17.24 -3.55
C THR A 226 0.11 16.26 -4.44
N ASN A 227 -0.28 16.72 -5.63
CA ASN A 227 -0.91 15.92 -6.69
C ASN A 227 -2.36 15.50 -6.42
N PHE A 228 -3.11 16.22 -5.58
CA PHE A 228 -4.53 15.95 -5.39
C PHE A 228 -5.33 17.22 -5.08
N ILE A 229 -6.63 17.16 -5.36
CA ILE A 229 -7.62 18.19 -4.99
C ILE A 229 -8.59 17.60 -3.96
N GLY A 230 -8.89 16.32 -4.04
CA GLY A 230 -9.79 15.60 -3.14
C GLY A 230 -9.08 15.09 -1.89
N GLY A 231 -8.41 13.96 -2.00
CA GLY A 231 -7.68 13.33 -0.89
C GLY A 231 -6.41 12.66 -1.34
N GLY A 232 -5.45 12.54 -0.43
CA GLY A 232 -4.22 11.77 -0.60
C GLY A 232 -4.26 10.51 0.25
N VAL A 233 -3.89 9.36 -0.34
CA VAL A 233 -3.66 8.11 0.37
C VAL A 233 -2.20 7.75 0.26
N ASN A 234 -1.50 7.74 1.38
CA ASN A 234 -0.09 7.40 1.45
C ASN A 234 0.05 6.04 2.16
N ALA A 235 0.52 5.02 1.46
CA ALA A 235 0.82 3.72 2.02
C ALA A 235 2.32 3.58 2.24
N ILE A 236 2.71 3.06 3.40
CA ILE A 236 4.09 2.72 3.72
C ILE A 236 4.21 1.20 3.79
N THR A 237 5.21 0.65 3.12
CA THR A 237 5.45 -0.79 3.11
C THR A 237 6.23 -1.26 4.34
N LYS A 238 5.99 -2.51 4.72
CA LYS A 238 6.76 -3.19 5.76
C LYS A 238 8.25 -3.22 5.43
N SER A 239 9.07 -3.17 6.44
CA SER A 239 10.52 -3.33 6.33
C SER A 239 11.00 -4.55 7.11
N GLY A 240 12.21 -5.03 6.80
CA GLY A 240 12.86 -6.08 7.58
C GLY A 240 13.25 -5.59 8.97
N THR A 241 13.34 -6.53 9.88
CA THR A 241 13.74 -6.32 11.29
C THR A 241 14.90 -7.26 11.65
N ASN A 242 15.42 -7.18 12.89
CA ASN A 242 16.48 -8.09 13.37
C ASN A 242 16.01 -9.55 13.54
N THR A 243 14.72 -9.79 13.47
CA THR A 243 14.13 -11.13 13.49
C THR A 243 13.58 -11.49 12.12
N LEU A 244 13.88 -12.71 11.67
CA LEU A 244 13.28 -13.24 10.44
C LEU A 244 11.81 -13.51 10.69
N LYS A 245 10.93 -12.87 9.90
CA LYS A 245 9.48 -13.06 9.95
C LYS A 245 8.97 -13.33 8.55
N GLY A 246 8.01 -14.23 8.46
CA GLY A 246 7.37 -14.55 7.19
C GLY A 246 5.95 -15.04 7.39
N SER A 247 5.16 -14.93 6.35
CA SER A 247 3.80 -15.48 6.31
C SER A 247 3.51 -16.06 4.94
N ALA A 248 2.72 -17.11 4.90
CA ALA A 248 2.14 -17.65 3.68
C ALA A 248 0.63 -17.76 3.89
N TYR A 249 -0.14 -17.35 2.89
CA TYR A 249 -1.59 -17.36 2.99
C TYR A 249 -2.25 -17.73 1.66
N ALA A 250 -3.45 -18.27 1.76
CA ALA A 250 -4.32 -18.53 0.63
C ALA A 250 -5.75 -18.14 1.00
N PHE A 251 -6.40 -17.38 0.11
CA PHE A 251 -7.80 -17.02 0.23
C PHE A 251 -8.57 -17.56 -0.97
N HIS A 252 -9.70 -18.15 -0.71
CA HIS A 252 -10.60 -18.65 -1.74
C HIS A 252 -12.01 -18.18 -1.48
N ARG A 253 -12.66 -17.68 -2.53
CA ARG A 253 -14.08 -17.33 -2.54
C ARG A 253 -14.71 -17.89 -3.80
N ASN A 254 -15.91 -18.41 -3.69
CA ASN A 254 -16.70 -18.82 -4.84
C ASN A 254 -18.18 -18.45 -4.68
N GLU A 255 -18.94 -18.63 -5.73
CA GLU A 255 -20.37 -18.36 -5.82
C GLU A 255 -21.18 -19.07 -4.73
N ASN A 256 -20.79 -20.29 -4.33
CA ASN A 256 -21.49 -21.10 -3.32
C ASN A 256 -21.28 -20.62 -1.88
N MET A 257 -20.25 -19.78 -1.64
CA MET A 257 -19.99 -19.19 -0.32
C MET A 257 -20.84 -17.93 -0.06
N ARG A 258 -21.61 -17.50 -1.05
CA ARG A 258 -22.55 -16.38 -0.94
C ARG A 258 -23.94 -16.90 -0.70
N GLY A 259 -24.66 -16.26 0.23
CA GLY A 259 -26.08 -16.53 0.39
C GLY A 259 -26.87 -16.07 -0.85
N ASN A 260 -27.85 -16.85 -1.26
CA ASN A 260 -28.77 -16.53 -2.37
C ASN A 260 -30.06 -15.84 -1.89
N ASN A 261 -30.20 -15.63 -0.60
CA ASN A 261 -31.39 -15.04 0.00
C ASN A 261 -31.04 -13.75 0.71
N VAL A 262 -31.73 -12.67 0.39
CA VAL A 262 -31.61 -11.36 1.06
C VAL A 262 -33.01 -10.92 1.48
N ASP A 263 -33.20 -10.73 2.77
CA ASP A 263 -34.47 -10.32 3.37
C ASP A 263 -35.68 -11.17 2.94
N GLY A 264 -35.47 -12.49 2.89
CA GLY A 264 -36.51 -13.45 2.46
C GLY A 264 -36.74 -13.55 0.95
N VAL A 265 -36.04 -12.77 0.15
CA VAL A 265 -36.12 -12.81 -1.32
C VAL A 265 -34.98 -13.63 -1.89
N GLU A 266 -35.30 -14.66 -2.66
CA GLU A 266 -34.32 -15.45 -3.41
C GLU A 266 -33.82 -14.66 -4.64
N LEU A 267 -32.52 -14.48 -4.75
CA LEU A 267 -31.86 -13.67 -5.77
C LEU A 267 -31.60 -14.41 -7.10
N GLY A 268 -32.00 -15.68 -7.19
CA GLY A 268 -31.77 -16.52 -8.36
C GLY A 268 -30.31 -16.96 -8.54
N ASP A 269 -30.04 -17.65 -9.65
CA ASP A 269 -28.71 -18.17 -9.97
C ASP A 269 -27.73 -17.03 -10.23
N ARG A 270 -26.63 -17.06 -9.51
CA ARG A 270 -25.50 -16.12 -9.69
C ARG A 270 -24.47 -16.76 -10.60
N GLY A 271 -23.99 -15.99 -11.57
CA GLY A 271 -22.89 -16.43 -12.41
C GLY A 271 -21.61 -16.72 -11.62
N ILE A 272 -20.61 -17.26 -12.27
CA ILE A 272 -19.30 -17.59 -11.69
C ILE A 272 -18.71 -16.36 -11.02
N ASP A 273 -18.48 -16.45 -9.72
CA ASP A 273 -17.81 -15.43 -8.89
C ASP A 273 -16.74 -16.10 -8.03
N ARG A 274 -15.64 -16.47 -8.66
CA ARG A 274 -14.51 -17.14 -7.99
C ARG A 274 -13.34 -16.19 -7.90
N ASN A 275 -12.67 -16.22 -6.76
CA ASN A 275 -11.43 -15.51 -6.55
C ASN A 275 -10.52 -16.36 -5.68
N THR A 276 -9.30 -16.59 -6.14
CA THR A 276 -8.30 -17.32 -5.37
C THR A 276 -7.03 -16.48 -5.32
N THR A 277 -6.58 -16.18 -4.12
CA THR A 277 -5.38 -15.39 -3.87
C THR A 277 -4.38 -16.22 -3.09
N TYR A 278 -3.15 -16.26 -3.55
CA TYR A 278 -1.99 -16.84 -2.86
C TYR A 278 -0.99 -15.74 -2.55
N GLY A 279 -0.45 -15.73 -1.36
CA GLY A 279 0.54 -14.73 -0.99
C GLY A 279 1.62 -15.28 -0.07
N LEU A 280 2.77 -14.61 -0.15
CA LEU A 280 3.95 -14.89 0.67
C LEU A 280 4.58 -13.57 1.09
N THR A 281 4.95 -13.46 2.36
CA THR A 281 5.82 -12.38 2.85
C THR A 281 7.04 -12.97 3.54
N LEU A 282 8.18 -12.31 3.40
CA LEU A 282 9.40 -12.67 4.10
C LEU A 282 10.22 -11.40 4.37
N GLY A 283 10.62 -11.19 5.60
CA GLY A 283 11.45 -10.06 5.98
C GLY A 283 12.40 -10.40 7.12
N GLY A 284 13.58 -9.80 7.11
CA GLY A 284 14.57 -10.06 8.13
C GLY A 284 15.88 -9.32 7.91
N PRO A 285 16.91 -9.61 8.73
CA PRO A 285 18.22 -9.01 8.59
C PRO A 285 19.08 -9.79 7.59
N ILE A 286 19.74 -9.08 6.68
CA ILE A 286 20.93 -9.60 5.96
C ILE A 286 22.14 -9.40 6.88
N VAL A 287 22.23 -8.21 7.51
CA VAL A 287 23.19 -7.89 8.56
C VAL A 287 22.43 -7.24 9.70
N LYS A 288 22.48 -7.83 10.90
CA LYS A 288 21.80 -7.30 12.09
C LYS A 288 22.14 -5.83 12.34
N ASN A 289 21.14 -5.03 12.68
CA ASN A 289 21.18 -3.59 12.94
C ASN A 289 21.61 -2.72 11.75
N LYS A 290 21.98 -3.32 10.59
CA LYS A 290 22.53 -2.56 9.46
C LYS A 290 21.78 -2.73 8.16
N LEU A 291 21.53 -3.97 7.72
CA LEU A 291 20.98 -4.23 6.42
C LEU A 291 19.81 -5.22 6.53
N PHE A 292 18.68 -4.78 6.06
CA PHE A 292 17.42 -5.53 6.14
C PHE A 292 16.81 -5.71 4.76
N PHE A 293 16.04 -6.77 4.61
CA PHE A 293 15.24 -7.01 3.43
C PHE A 293 13.78 -7.28 3.81
N PHE A 294 12.89 -6.97 2.90
CA PHE A 294 11.50 -7.40 2.94
C PHE A 294 11.04 -7.71 1.51
N VAL A 295 10.38 -8.85 1.32
CA VAL A 295 9.79 -9.26 0.06
C VAL A 295 8.34 -9.68 0.28
N ASN A 296 7.49 -9.35 -0.69
CA ASN A 296 6.12 -9.81 -0.77
C ASN A 296 5.85 -10.30 -2.19
N PHE A 297 5.12 -11.39 -2.29
CA PHE A 297 4.56 -11.91 -3.52
C PHE A 297 3.08 -12.20 -3.30
N GLU A 298 2.23 -11.75 -4.22
CA GLU A 298 0.81 -12.08 -4.22
C GLU A 298 0.35 -12.37 -5.65
N TYR A 299 -0.38 -13.46 -5.81
CA TYR A 299 -0.99 -13.85 -7.07
C TYR A 299 -2.47 -14.12 -6.86
N THR A 300 -3.31 -13.44 -7.65
CA THR A 300 -4.76 -13.60 -7.62
C THR A 300 -5.24 -14.11 -8.96
N LYS A 301 -6.08 -15.14 -8.95
CA LYS A 301 -6.77 -15.68 -10.12
C LYS A 301 -8.27 -15.51 -9.95
N THR A 302 -8.91 -14.90 -10.95
CA THR A 302 -10.36 -14.68 -11.00
C THR A 302 -10.90 -15.27 -12.31
N PRO A 303 -11.31 -16.55 -12.29
CA PRO A 303 -11.98 -17.14 -13.44
C PRO A 303 -13.26 -16.37 -13.74
N THR A 304 -13.43 -15.99 -14.99
CA THR A 304 -14.65 -15.31 -15.46
C THR A 304 -15.03 -15.77 -16.85
N ILE A 305 -16.29 -15.56 -17.22
CA ILE A 305 -16.81 -15.75 -18.57
C ILE A 305 -17.15 -14.37 -19.11
N VAL A 306 -16.44 -13.93 -20.13
CA VAL A 306 -16.56 -12.56 -20.64
C VAL A 306 -17.69 -12.39 -21.63
N ASN A 307 -17.99 -13.42 -22.43
CA ASN A 307 -19.02 -13.29 -23.45
C ASN A 307 -20.39 -13.64 -22.88
N ARG A 308 -21.21 -12.62 -22.63
CA ARG A 308 -22.63 -12.82 -22.23
C ARG A 308 -23.53 -13.20 -23.38
N TRP A 309 -23.26 -12.69 -24.58
CA TRP A 309 -24.08 -12.93 -25.75
C TRP A 309 -23.77 -14.30 -26.34
N ARG A 310 -24.84 -15.07 -26.59
CA ARG A 310 -24.78 -16.38 -27.24
C ARG A 310 -25.44 -16.33 -28.58
N PRO A 311 -25.02 -17.15 -29.56
CA PRO A 311 -25.75 -17.32 -30.78
C PRO A 311 -27.12 -17.96 -30.50
N SER A 312 -28.11 -17.60 -31.30
CA SER A 312 -29.41 -18.24 -31.28
C SER A 312 -29.42 -19.55 -32.10
N GLU A 313 -30.42 -20.37 -31.88
CA GLU A 313 -30.67 -21.53 -32.73
C GLU A 313 -31.61 -21.16 -33.92
N ASP A 314 -32.53 -20.22 -33.68
CA ASP A 314 -33.64 -19.87 -34.57
C ASP A 314 -33.50 -18.47 -35.21
N GLY A 315 -32.50 -17.70 -34.89
CA GLY A 315 -32.29 -16.33 -35.36
C GLY A 315 -33.10 -15.27 -34.61
N VAL A 316 -33.79 -15.66 -33.53
CA VAL A 316 -34.56 -14.72 -32.72
C VAL A 316 -33.70 -14.21 -31.54
N ALA A 317 -33.57 -12.89 -31.42
CA ALA A 317 -32.85 -12.28 -30.30
C ALA A 317 -33.68 -12.30 -29.01
N ASN A 318 -33.01 -12.57 -27.88
CA ASN A 318 -33.57 -12.40 -26.56
C ASN A 318 -32.56 -11.63 -25.69
N THR A 319 -32.86 -10.36 -25.42
CA THR A 319 -31.97 -9.46 -24.66
C THR A 319 -31.83 -9.85 -23.19
N ASP A 320 -32.89 -10.41 -22.61
CA ASP A 320 -32.91 -10.79 -21.20
C ASP A 320 -32.02 -12.01 -20.95
N LEU A 321 -31.96 -12.92 -21.92
CA LEU A 321 -31.07 -14.09 -21.87
C LEU A 321 -29.75 -13.91 -22.60
N TYR A 322 -29.46 -12.72 -23.08
CA TYR A 322 -28.27 -12.41 -23.88
C TYR A 322 -28.10 -13.31 -25.11
N ILE A 323 -29.19 -13.54 -25.83
CA ILE A 323 -29.23 -14.31 -27.09
C ILE A 323 -29.22 -13.33 -28.25
N SER A 324 -28.27 -13.51 -29.17
CA SER A 324 -28.12 -12.71 -30.38
C SER A 324 -29.01 -13.25 -31.51
N ARG A 325 -29.29 -12.40 -32.52
CA ARG A 325 -29.90 -12.85 -33.81
C ARG A 325 -28.98 -13.74 -34.62
N THR A 326 -27.69 -13.64 -34.44
CA THR A 326 -26.69 -14.48 -35.14
C THR A 326 -26.91 -15.92 -34.76
N THR A 327 -27.12 -16.79 -35.75
CA THR A 327 -27.33 -18.22 -35.47
C THR A 327 -26.02 -18.96 -35.27
N MET A 328 -26.05 -20.05 -34.52
CA MET A 328 -24.91 -20.97 -34.38
C MET A 328 -24.43 -21.48 -35.75
N ALA A 329 -25.38 -21.73 -36.68
CA ALA A 329 -25.08 -22.17 -38.04
C ALA A 329 -24.32 -21.11 -38.85
N ASP A 330 -24.68 -19.83 -38.70
CA ASP A 330 -23.95 -18.72 -39.33
C ASP A 330 -22.56 -18.55 -38.79
N MET A 331 -22.38 -18.62 -37.46
CA MET A 331 -21.08 -18.55 -36.82
C MET A 331 -20.14 -19.68 -37.32
N LYS A 332 -20.67 -20.89 -37.37
CA LYS A 332 -19.93 -22.05 -37.88
C LYS A 332 -19.55 -21.87 -39.34
N ARG A 333 -20.48 -21.45 -40.20
CA ARG A 333 -20.27 -21.22 -41.63
C ARG A 333 -19.16 -20.19 -41.88
N VAL A 334 -19.18 -19.09 -41.14
CA VAL A 334 -18.15 -18.03 -41.23
C VAL A 334 -16.80 -18.57 -40.74
N SER A 335 -16.75 -19.28 -39.62
CA SER A 335 -15.55 -19.88 -39.09
C SER A 335 -14.92 -20.89 -40.06
N ASP A 336 -15.71 -21.81 -40.58
CA ASP A 336 -15.26 -22.81 -41.55
C ASP A 336 -14.75 -22.16 -42.86
N PHE A 337 -15.41 -21.11 -43.33
CA PHE A 337 -15.01 -20.37 -44.53
C PHE A 337 -13.65 -19.67 -44.33
N LEU A 338 -13.47 -18.97 -43.18
CA LEU A 338 -12.21 -18.27 -42.87
C LEU A 338 -11.07 -19.25 -42.68
N SER A 339 -11.31 -20.37 -42.02
CA SER A 339 -10.33 -21.41 -41.82
C SER A 339 -9.91 -22.06 -43.14
N SER A 340 -10.87 -22.47 -43.99
CA SER A 340 -10.59 -23.17 -45.23
C SER A 340 -9.94 -22.30 -46.31
N LYS A 341 -10.37 -21.02 -46.42
CA LYS A 341 -9.91 -20.12 -47.47
C LYS A 341 -8.63 -19.35 -47.10
N TYR A 342 -8.49 -18.97 -45.84
CA TYR A 342 -7.44 -18.08 -45.38
C TYR A 342 -6.53 -18.71 -44.31
N GLY A 343 -6.80 -19.93 -43.85
CA GLY A 343 -6.08 -20.57 -42.75
C GLY A 343 -6.26 -19.82 -41.44
N TYR A 344 -7.33 -18.99 -41.31
CA TYR A 344 -7.55 -18.16 -40.15
C TYR A 344 -8.40 -18.90 -39.10
N ASP A 345 -7.84 -19.14 -37.93
CA ASP A 345 -8.57 -19.68 -36.78
C ASP A 345 -9.34 -18.56 -36.08
N THR A 346 -10.68 -18.62 -36.12
CA THR A 346 -11.54 -17.66 -35.44
C THR A 346 -11.52 -17.83 -33.90
N GLY A 347 -11.01 -18.92 -33.41
CA GLY A 347 -11.12 -19.33 -32.02
C GLY A 347 -12.55 -19.69 -31.61
N SER A 348 -12.76 -19.99 -30.32
CA SER A 348 -14.08 -20.26 -29.77
C SER A 348 -14.94 -18.99 -29.77
N TYR A 349 -16.22 -19.11 -30.11
CA TYR A 349 -17.21 -18.04 -30.05
C TYR A 349 -18.35 -18.34 -29.04
N THR A 350 -18.23 -19.43 -28.29
CA THR A 350 -19.12 -19.82 -27.20
C THR A 350 -18.33 -20.21 -25.99
N ASP A 351 -18.79 -19.82 -24.82
CA ASP A 351 -18.33 -20.27 -23.49
C ASP A 351 -16.79 -20.39 -23.31
N TYR A 352 -16.02 -19.50 -23.95
CA TYR A 352 -14.59 -19.52 -23.76
C TYR A 352 -14.19 -18.85 -22.45
N PRO A 353 -13.23 -19.47 -21.73
CA PRO A 353 -12.76 -18.91 -20.47
C PRO A 353 -11.99 -17.61 -20.70
N ALA A 354 -12.23 -16.66 -19.83
CA ALA A 354 -11.52 -15.39 -19.80
C ALA A 354 -10.98 -15.16 -18.39
N ASP A 355 -10.02 -16.01 -18.00
CA ASP A 355 -9.41 -15.92 -16.68
C ASP A 355 -8.67 -14.61 -16.54
N GLU A 356 -9.02 -13.84 -15.52
CA GLU A 356 -8.26 -12.68 -15.09
C GLU A 356 -7.24 -13.08 -14.05
N SER A 357 -6.08 -12.44 -14.08
CA SER A 357 -5.06 -12.67 -13.07
C SER A 357 -4.33 -11.38 -12.71
N ASN A 358 -3.97 -11.26 -11.45
CA ASN A 358 -3.17 -10.16 -10.93
C ASN A 358 -1.96 -10.72 -10.18
N MET A 359 -0.77 -10.21 -10.48
CA MET A 359 0.47 -10.58 -9.82
C MET A 359 1.13 -9.33 -9.27
N LYS A 360 1.53 -9.38 -8.01
CA LYS A 360 2.20 -8.30 -7.30
C LYS A 360 3.48 -8.81 -6.69
N ILE A 361 4.54 -8.04 -6.85
CA ILE A 361 5.86 -8.31 -6.25
C ILE A 361 6.36 -7.02 -5.63
N LEU A 362 6.74 -7.07 -4.37
CA LEU A 362 7.43 -6.01 -3.67
C LEU A 362 8.76 -6.56 -3.16
N ALA A 363 9.84 -5.83 -3.40
CA ALA A 363 11.14 -6.06 -2.80
C ALA A 363 11.65 -4.75 -2.19
N ARG A 364 12.11 -4.80 -0.95
CA ARG A 364 12.62 -3.64 -0.21
C ARG A 364 13.93 -4.01 0.47
N LEU A 365 14.90 -3.11 0.39
CA LEU A 365 16.17 -3.16 1.12
C LEU A 365 16.32 -1.87 1.92
N ASP A 366 16.60 -2.00 3.19
CA ASP A 366 16.87 -0.88 4.10
C ASP A 366 18.27 -1.02 4.65
N TRP A 367 19.12 -0.03 4.40
CA TRP A 367 20.52 -0.03 4.81
C TRP A 367 20.84 1.16 5.71
N ASN A 368 21.14 0.90 6.95
CA ASN A 368 21.68 1.87 7.89
C ASN A 368 23.20 1.97 7.67
N ILE A 369 23.62 2.89 6.80
CA ILE A 369 25.04 3.07 6.42
C ILE A 369 25.83 3.62 7.60
N SER A 370 25.28 4.64 8.25
CA SER A 370 25.83 5.28 9.44
C SER A 370 24.69 5.86 10.29
N GLN A 371 25.00 6.47 11.42
CA GLN A 371 24.01 7.15 12.26
C GLN A 371 23.27 8.27 11.53
N ASN A 372 23.92 8.91 10.54
CA ASN A 372 23.36 10.05 9.80
C ASN A 372 22.90 9.70 8.36
N HIS A 373 23.16 8.47 7.91
CA HIS A 373 22.86 8.08 6.52
C HIS A 373 22.13 6.74 6.47
N ASN A 374 20.89 6.79 6.02
CA ASN A 374 20.04 5.64 5.78
C ASN A 374 19.67 5.60 4.29
N LEU A 375 19.75 4.43 3.68
CA LEU A 375 19.33 4.19 2.30
C LEU A 375 18.22 3.15 2.29
N ALA A 376 17.12 3.46 1.66
CA ALA A 376 16.06 2.51 1.37
C ALA A 376 15.86 2.39 -0.14
N VAL A 377 15.91 1.18 -0.65
CA VAL A 377 15.66 0.88 -2.07
C VAL A 377 14.43 -0.01 -2.13
N ARG A 378 13.48 0.36 -2.99
CA ARG A 378 12.21 -0.34 -3.15
C ARG A 378 11.95 -0.61 -4.61
N TYR A 379 11.49 -1.82 -4.89
CA TYR A 379 11.02 -2.21 -6.21
C TYR A 379 9.62 -2.78 -6.08
N ASN A 380 8.68 -2.22 -6.82
CA ASN A 380 7.31 -2.69 -6.86
C ASN A 380 6.91 -3.01 -8.31
N TYR A 381 6.32 -4.17 -8.49
CA TYR A 381 5.85 -4.64 -9.78
C TYR A 381 4.44 -5.18 -9.65
N THR A 382 3.54 -4.69 -10.51
CA THR A 382 2.16 -5.17 -10.58
C THR A 382 1.82 -5.47 -12.04
N LEU A 383 1.35 -6.68 -12.28
CA LEU A 383 0.86 -7.12 -13.59
C LEU A 383 -0.58 -7.56 -13.47
N ASN A 384 -1.47 -6.90 -14.20
CA ASN A 384 -2.86 -7.32 -14.36
C ASN A 384 -3.07 -7.85 -15.77
N ARG A 385 -3.69 -9.02 -15.85
CA ARG A 385 -4.17 -9.61 -17.10
C ARG A 385 -5.67 -9.71 -17.02
N GLY A 386 -6.34 -9.11 -17.98
CA GLY A 386 -7.80 -9.12 -18.07
C GLY A 386 -8.25 -9.16 -19.51
N TRP A 387 -9.55 -9.23 -19.70
CA TRP A 387 -10.17 -9.28 -21.01
C TRP A 387 -11.00 -8.03 -21.26
N ASN A 388 -10.78 -7.39 -22.40
CA ASN A 388 -11.61 -6.30 -22.86
C ASN A 388 -12.71 -6.82 -23.78
N ASN A 389 -13.94 -6.57 -23.40
CA ASN A 389 -15.06 -6.83 -24.27
C ASN A 389 -15.25 -5.64 -25.23
N THR A 390 -14.97 -5.85 -26.50
CA THR A 390 -15.04 -4.80 -27.53
C THR A 390 -16.46 -4.38 -27.88
N ASN A 391 -17.48 -5.22 -27.60
CA ASN A 391 -18.87 -4.89 -27.83
C ASN A 391 -19.80 -5.65 -26.88
N ALA A 392 -19.97 -5.11 -25.67
CA ALA A 392 -20.73 -5.75 -24.61
C ALA A 392 -22.26 -5.70 -24.78
N SER A 393 -22.79 -4.93 -25.74
CA SER A 393 -24.20 -4.56 -25.76
C SER A 393 -24.91 -4.87 -27.10
N SER A 394 -24.35 -5.70 -27.98
CA SER A 394 -24.96 -5.96 -29.29
C SER A 394 -25.77 -7.25 -29.33
N SER A 395 -27.07 -7.12 -29.55
CA SER A 395 -27.95 -8.25 -29.89
C SER A 395 -27.78 -8.74 -31.33
N ASN A 396 -27.03 -8.05 -32.16
CA ASN A 396 -26.93 -8.31 -33.60
C ASN A 396 -25.67 -9.09 -34.01
N CYS A 397 -24.64 -9.07 -33.19
CA CYS A 397 -23.41 -9.80 -33.47
C CYS A 397 -22.71 -10.28 -32.18
N ILE A 398 -21.88 -11.32 -32.33
CA ILE A 398 -21.04 -11.84 -31.29
C ILE A 398 -19.60 -11.50 -31.67
N GLN A 399 -18.93 -10.77 -30.79
CA GLN A 399 -17.53 -10.38 -30.97
C GLN A 399 -16.67 -11.10 -29.96
N ARG A 400 -15.48 -11.47 -30.41
CA ARG A 400 -14.45 -11.99 -29.51
C ARG A 400 -13.89 -10.86 -28.66
N THR A 401 -13.69 -11.12 -27.37
CA THR A 401 -12.94 -10.25 -26.49
C THR A 401 -11.46 -10.35 -26.77
N THR A 402 -10.74 -9.28 -26.52
CA THR A 402 -9.28 -9.23 -26.61
C THR A 402 -8.65 -9.27 -25.23
N GLU A 403 -7.60 -10.08 -25.05
CA GLU A 403 -6.81 -10.05 -23.83
C GLU A 403 -6.12 -8.70 -23.70
N SER A 404 -6.25 -8.07 -22.54
CA SER A 404 -5.48 -6.89 -22.17
C SER A 404 -4.46 -7.26 -21.12
N ARG A 405 -3.25 -6.72 -21.25
CA ARG A 405 -2.18 -6.88 -20.26
C ARG A 405 -1.72 -5.51 -19.84
N LEU A 406 -1.85 -5.21 -18.56
CA LEU A 406 -1.36 -3.99 -17.95
C LEU A 406 -0.30 -4.35 -16.92
N GLY A 407 0.93 -3.93 -17.17
CA GLY A 407 2.04 -4.03 -16.24
C GLY A 407 2.39 -2.65 -15.69
N GLN A 408 2.66 -2.59 -14.41
CA GLN A 408 3.19 -1.40 -13.74
C GLN A 408 4.34 -1.77 -12.82
N TYR A 409 5.38 -0.97 -12.84
CA TYR A 409 6.52 -1.08 -11.93
C TYR A 409 6.88 0.30 -11.41
N SER A 410 7.38 0.33 -10.19
CA SER A 410 7.95 1.54 -9.61
C SER A 410 9.22 1.19 -8.82
N MET A 411 10.15 2.13 -8.81
CA MET A 411 11.32 2.12 -7.93
C MET A 411 11.32 3.43 -7.13
N ALA A 412 11.59 3.33 -5.84
CA ALA A 412 11.75 4.47 -4.94
C ALA A 412 12.95 4.24 -4.01
#